data_c78954b8638d02142efde5d0e28b4d26
#
_entry.id   c78954b8638d02142efde5d0e28b4d26
#
_cell.length_a   1.000
_cell.length_b   1.000
_cell.length_c   1.000
_cell.angle_alpha   90.00
_cell.angle_beta   90.00
_cell.angle_gamma   90.00
#
_symmetry.space_group_name_H-M   'P 1'
#
loop_
_entity.id
_entity.type
_entity.pdbx_description
1 polymer ?
#
loop_
_entity_poly.entity_id
_entity_poly.type
_entity_poly.pdbx_seq_one_letter_code
_entity_poly.pdbx_strand_id
1 'polypeptide(L)'
;MKRFGRSATTFIVAAYFMFCSADVIHAADADAPPRVDADGTTHVPTFSIGESSFLSPESRTELAREREPSLDAFGAALKACPSIETARADDLPSVRACQAQVFQGTAFYRRLRERYAVSVTSEVIGGVKTEVFVPRKGISSANVHRVLINLHGGSFYLGSRTNSQVESIPIAAVARMRVISIDYRLAPEHTFPAATEDVAAVYREILKRYPARSVGLYGCSAGGALAAQSIAWFMRERLPLPGAVGLFCYGAGRAQDGSSEKWPRSDSAYFVGALTGTYDQLLQPLPYYRGVDLRDSLVSPGDYDEIMARFPPTLLISGTRDYLLSSVVTTHAQLTRLGVAADLHVWEGMQHAFFYYPDLRESREAYDVVAAFFSRHLQRKANPR
;
A
#
# COMPACT_ATOMS: atom_id res chain seq x y z
N MET A 1 -2.55 -7.46 46.91
CA MET A 1 -2.69 -6.27 46.06
C MET A 1 -1.36 -6.01 45.37
N LYS A 2 -1.17 -6.50 44.16
CA LYS A 2 0.01 -6.20 43.30
C LYS A 2 -0.46 -5.30 42.17
N ARG A 3 0.10 -4.11 42.11
CA ARG A 3 -0.16 -3.13 41.04
C ARG A 3 0.46 -3.65 39.75
N PHE A 4 -0.34 -3.93 38.74
CA PHE A 4 0.14 -4.14 37.38
C PHE A 4 0.42 -2.78 36.77
N GLY A 5 1.66 -2.56 36.37
CA GLY A 5 2.11 -1.40 35.62
C GLY A 5 1.47 -1.39 34.24
N ARG A 6 0.86 -0.27 33.88
CA ARG A 6 0.36 0.01 32.51
C ARG A 6 1.57 0.25 31.61
N SER A 7 1.94 -0.70 30.78
CA SER A 7 2.77 -0.46 29.62
C SER A 7 1.90 0.21 28.56
N ALA A 8 2.14 1.49 28.33
CA ALA A 8 1.52 2.24 27.23
C ALA A 8 2.15 1.73 25.93
N THR A 9 1.40 0.94 25.18
CA THR A 9 1.80 0.53 23.82
C THR A 9 1.45 1.68 22.89
N THR A 10 2.44 2.53 22.60
CA THR A 10 2.35 3.60 21.60
C THR A 10 2.26 2.95 20.22
N PHE A 11 1.10 2.94 19.61
CA PHE A 11 0.88 2.36 18.30
C PHE A 11 1.01 3.40 17.19
N ILE A 12 1.73 3.03 16.20
CA ILE A 12 2.23 3.65 14.99
C ILE A 12 1.10 4.22 14.14
N VAL A 13 0.96 5.53 14.13
CA VAL A 13 0.30 6.31 13.07
C VAL A 13 1.35 7.01 12.18
N ALA A 14 2.63 6.86 12.51
CA ALA A 14 3.73 7.54 11.82
C ALA A 14 3.99 7.12 10.36
N ALA A 15 3.32 6.10 9.83
CA ALA A 15 3.50 5.70 8.42
C ALA A 15 2.82 6.64 7.41
N TYR A 16 2.15 7.69 7.86
CA TYR A 16 1.35 8.55 7.02
C TYR A 16 1.98 9.90 6.68
N PHE A 17 2.80 10.44 7.58
CA PHE A 17 3.48 11.72 7.39
C PHE A 17 4.79 11.71 8.16
N MET A 18 5.79 11.01 7.62
CA MET A 18 7.15 11.19 8.08
C MET A 18 7.77 12.40 7.39
N PHE A 19 7.33 13.59 7.77
CA PHE A 19 8.14 14.78 7.58
C PHE A 19 8.80 15.18 8.89
N CYS A 20 10.11 15.13 8.87
CA CYS A 20 11.07 15.40 9.91
C CYS A 20 10.67 16.48 10.91
N SER A 21 10.57 16.12 12.19
CA SER A 21 11.23 16.90 13.23
C SER A 21 12.69 16.47 13.23
N ALA A 22 13.59 17.39 12.90
CA ALA A 22 15.03 17.16 12.98
C ALA A 22 15.44 17.18 14.45
N ASP A 23 15.35 16.04 15.12
CA ASP A 23 16.04 15.84 16.38
C ASP A 23 17.47 15.43 16.09
N VAL A 24 18.38 16.22 16.64
CA VAL A 24 19.84 16.15 16.50
C VAL A 24 20.31 14.76 16.95
N ILE A 25 20.66 13.93 15.98
CA ILE A 25 21.43 12.70 16.25
C ILE A 25 22.81 13.15 16.73
N HIS A 26 23.21 12.72 17.92
CA HIS A 26 24.54 12.94 18.45
C HIS A 26 25.57 12.39 17.47
N ALA A 27 26.44 13.24 16.99
CA ALA A 27 27.56 12.90 16.12
C ALA A 27 28.55 12.03 16.88
N ALA A 28 28.45 10.71 16.72
CA ALA A 28 29.51 9.80 17.04
C ALA A 28 30.23 9.44 15.73
N ASP A 29 31.47 9.88 15.59
CA ASP A 29 32.43 9.57 14.52
C ASP A 29 31.91 9.68 13.07
N ALA A 30 31.62 10.92 12.63
CA ALA A 30 31.34 11.21 11.22
C ALA A 30 32.53 10.91 10.27
N ASP A 31 33.73 10.70 10.79
CA ASP A 31 34.95 10.47 10.03
C ASP A 31 35.45 9.00 10.04
N ALA A 32 34.70 8.08 10.66
CA ALA A 32 35.11 6.66 10.67
C ALA A 32 34.83 6.04 9.29
N PRO A 33 35.79 5.27 8.69
CA PRO A 33 35.53 4.58 7.44
C PRO A 33 34.47 3.48 7.64
N PRO A 34 33.71 3.13 6.58
CA PRO A 34 32.83 1.98 6.64
C PRO A 34 33.59 0.71 7.06
N ARG A 35 32.99 -0.08 7.93
CA ARG A 35 33.56 -1.34 8.43
C ARG A 35 32.61 -2.49 8.12
N VAL A 36 33.17 -3.62 7.70
CA VAL A 36 32.42 -4.86 7.48
C VAL A 36 32.92 -5.90 8.45
N ASP A 37 32.03 -6.48 9.23
CA ASP A 37 32.34 -7.55 10.17
C ASP A 37 32.45 -8.92 9.44
N ALA A 38 32.97 -9.92 10.12
CA ALA A 38 33.19 -11.26 9.54
C ALA A 38 31.89 -11.98 9.13
N ASP A 39 30.75 -11.60 9.71
CA ASP A 39 29.42 -12.10 9.37
C ASP A 39 28.76 -11.34 8.22
N GLY A 40 29.45 -10.36 7.63
CA GLY A 40 28.94 -9.50 6.56
C GLY A 40 28.20 -8.25 7.03
N THR A 41 28.07 -8.02 8.35
CA THR A 41 27.46 -6.81 8.88
C THR A 41 28.28 -5.59 8.49
N THR A 42 27.64 -4.63 7.81
CA THR A 42 28.24 -3.38 7.36
C THR A 42 27.89 -2.24 8.31
N HIS A 43 28.90 -1.62 8.92
CA HIS A 43 28.75 -0.41 9.71
C HIS A 43 29.02 0.80 8.82
N VAL A 44 27.99 1.63 8.60
CA VAL A 44 28.10 2.83 7.80
C VAL A 44 28.14 4.04 8.74
N PRO A 45 29.13 4.92 8.63
CA PRO A 45 29.17 6.15 9.43
C PRO A 45 27.98 7.05 9.09
N THR A 46 27.70 8.03 9.97
CA THR A 46 26.66 9.02 9.74
C THR A 46 26.94 9.79 8.45
N PHE A 47 25.97 9.84 7.55
CA PHE A 47 26.06 10.57 6.29
C PHE A 47 24.75 11.27 5.96
N SER A 48 24.81 12.30 5.10
CA SER A 48 23.64 13.01 4.60
C SER A 48 23.32 12.58 3.18
N ILE A 49 22.06 12.27 2.91
CA ILE A 49 21.59 12.03 1.54
C ILE A 49 20.73 13.21 1.12
N GLY A 50 21.18 13.92 0.09
CA GLY A 50 20.41 14.97 -0.57
C GLY A 50 19.20 14.43 -1.33
N GLU A 51 18.42 15.34 -1.89
CA GLU A 51 17.41 14.96 -2.88
C GLU A 51 18.05 14.26 -4.08
N SER A 52 17.33 13.31 -4.69
CA SER A 52 17.82 12.65 -5.88
C SER A 52 18.01 13.66 -7.03
N SER A 53 19.16 13.59 -7.70
CA SER A 53 19.44 14.41 -8.89
C SER A 53 18.55 14.05 -10.08
N PHE A 54 17.93 12.87 -10.07
CA PHE A 54 17.03 12.38 -11.12
C PHE A 54 15.59 12.89 -11.00
N LEU A 55 15.23 13.51 -9.86
CA LEU A 55 13.91 14.13 -9.74
C LEU A 55 13.74 15.28 -10.72
N SER A 56 12.55 15.38 -11.30
CA SER A 56 12.20 16.53 -12.13
C SER A 56 12.21 17.82 -11.30
N PRO A 57 12.48 18.99 -11.91
CA PRO A 57 12.35 20.27 -11.20
C PRO A 57 10.96 20.50 -10.63
N GLU A 58 9.92 20.06 -11.34
CA GLU A 58 8.53 20.09 -10.90
C GLU A 58 8.34 19.29 -9.62
N SER A 59 8.81 18.04 -9.58
CA SER A 59 8.67 17.16 -8.42
C SER A 59 9.48 17.63 -7.22
N ARG A 60 10.67 18.22 -7.41
CA ARG A 60 11.42 18.85 -6.32
C ARG A 60 10.63 19.99 -5.68
N THR A 61 10.02 20.85 -6.50
CA THR A 61 9.20 21.97 -6.02
C THR A 61 8.00 21.45 -5.23
N GLU A 62 7.33 20.40 -5.73
CA GLU A 62 6.18 19.82 -5.07
C GLU A 62 6.54 19.13 -3.76
N LEU A 63 7.60 18.34 -3.73
CA LEU A 63 8.11 17.70 -2.50
C LEU A 63 8.58 18.73 -1.47
N ALA A 64 9.20 19.85 -1.89
CA ALA A 64 9.56 20.93 -0.99
C ALA A 64 8.30 21.56 -0.38
N ARG A 65 7.27 21.79 -1.18
CA ARG A 65 5.98 22.33 -0.72
C ARG A 65 5.31 21.38 0.30
N GLU A 66 5.33 20.09 0.04
CA GLU A 66 4.72 19.09 0.96
C GLU A 66 5.48 18.99 2.30
N ARG A 67 6.76 19.38 2.33
CA ARG A 67 7.57 19.44 3.57
C ARG A 67 7.29 20.67 4.43
N GLU A 68 6.62 21.69 3.90
CA GLU A 68 6.26 22.89 4.65
C GLU A 68 5.16 22.56 5.68
N PRO A 69 5.43 22.65 7.01
CA PRO A 69 4.45 22.27 8.04
C PRO A 69 3.14 23.06 7.96
N SER A 70 3.18 24.27 7.38
CA SER A 70 2.02 25.14 7.17
C SER A 70 1.11 24.65 6.04
N LEU A 71 1.62 23.78 5.14
CA LEU A 71 0.91 23.25 3.98
C LEU A 71 0.48 21.79 4.17
N ASP A 72 0.91 21.14 5.23
CA ASP A 72 0.36 19.86 5.68
C ASP A 72 -1.07 20.06 6.22
N ALA A 73 -1.95 20.46 5.29
CA ALA A 73 -3.35 20.71 5.61
C ALA A 73 -4.07 19.44 6.09
N PHE A 74 -3.57 18.26 5.74
CA PHE A 74 -4.17 17.00 6.19
C PHE A 74 -3.73 16.67 7.62
N GLY A 75 -2.46 16.71 7.94
CA GLY A 75 -1.97 16.52 9.30
C GLY A 75 -2.52 17.57 10.28
N ALA A 76 -2.60 18.85 9.86
CA ALA A 76 -3.24 19.88 10.64
C ALA A 76 -4.73 19.60 10.86
N ALA A 77 -5.42 19.15 9.83
CA ALA A 77 -6.84 18.83 9.90
C ALA A 77 -7.12 17.56 10.70
N LEU A 78 -6.22 16.58 10.70
CA LEU A 78 -6.34 15.39 11.56
C LEU A 78 -6.33 15.73 13.04
N LYS A 79 -5.69 16.84 13.44
CA LYS A 79 -5.75 17.34 14.84
C LYS A 79 -7.16 17.72 15.28
N ALA A 80 -8.09 17.94 14.35
CA ALA A 80 -9.49 18.17 14.66
C ALA A 80 -10.25 16.87 15.02
N CYS A 81 -9.68 15.70 14.73
CA CYS A 81 -10.23 14.42 15.09
C CYS A 81 -9.60 13.90 16.40
N PRO A 82 -10.31 13.06 17.17
CA PRO A 82 -9.68 12.35 18.29
C PRO A 82 -8.46 11.58 17.79
N SER A 83 -7.42 11.51 18.63
CA SER A 83 -6.20 10.75 18.28
C SER A 83 -6.53 9.27 18.17
N ILE A 84 -6.15 8.67 17.06
CA ILE A 84 -6.32 7.25 16.82
C ILE A 84 -5.44 6.40 17.75
N GLU A 85 -4.32 6.96 18.23
CA GLU A 85 -3.38 6.28 19.13
C GLU A 85 -3.94 6.11 20.53
N THR A 86 -4.78 7.06 20.97
CA THR A 86 -5.36 7.10 22.31
C THR A 86 -6.83 6.70 22.34
N ALA A 87 -7.46 6.54 21.17
CA ALA A 87 -8.85 6.11 21.07
C ALA A 87 -9.05 4.69 21.61
N ARG A 88 -10.19 4.46 22.24
CA ARG A 88 -10.62 3.11 22.60
C ARG A 88 -11.00 2.34 21.33
N ALA A 89 -10.89 1.01 21.36
CA ALA A 89 -11.24 0.18 20.21
C ALA A 89 -12.65 0.47 19.66
N ASP A 90 -13.62 0.65 20.55
CA ASP A 90 -15.02 0.94 20.19
C ASP A 90 -15.20 2.32 19.52
N ASP A 91 -14.29 3.26 19.74
CA ASP A 91 -14.33 4.61 19.19
C ASP A 91 -13.62 4.72 17.82
N LEU A 92 -12.79 3.75 17.45
CA LEU A 92 -11.98 3.78 16.23
C LEU A 92 -12.79 3.96 14.95
N PRO A 93 -13.96 3.34 14.75
CA PRO A 93 -14.80 3.60 13.58
C PRO A 93 -15.19 5.07 13.45
N SER A 94 -15.50 5.72 14.58
CA SER A 94 -15.87 7.16 14.61
C SER A 94 -14.65 8.05 14.31
N VAL A 95 -13.48 7.69 14.83
CA VAL A 95 -12.22 8.41 14.55
C VAL A 95 -11.89 8.32 13.05
N ARG A 96 -11.98 7.13 12.45
CA ARG A 96 -11.74 6.94 11.01
C ARG A 96 -12.75 7.71 10.15
N ALA A 97 -14.02 7.74 10.57
CA ALA A 97 -15.05 8.52 9.88
C ALA A 97 -14.75 10.03 9.94
N CYS A 98 -14.32 10.54 11.10
CA CYS A 98 -13.85 11.92 11.26
C CYS A 98 -12.68 12.20 10.30
N GLN A 99 -11.66 11.35 10.29
CA GLN A 99 -10.49 11.51 9.41
C GLN A 99 -10.87 11.53 7.92
N ALA A 100 -11.80 10.66 7.50
CA ALA A 100 -12.29 10.64 6.14
C ALA A 100 -13.03 11.94 5.77
N GLN A 101 -13.86 12.44 6.67
CA GLN A 101 -14.57 13.71 6.47
C GLN A 101 -13.60 14.89 6.36
N VAL A 102 -12.64 14.95 7.27
CA VAL A 102 -11.58 15.97 7.26
C VAL A 102 -10.78 15.91 5.96
N PHE A 103 -10.33 14.72 5.55
CA PHE A 103 -9.62 14.51 4.30
C PHE A 103 -10.39 15.07 3.10
N GLN A 104 -11.68 14.76 3.00
CA GLN A 104 -12.53 15.23 1.89
C GLN A 104 -12.74 16.75 1.90
N GLY A 105 -12.55 17.42 3.03
CA GLY A 105 -12.57 18.87 3.16
C GLY A 105 -11.28 19.59 2.75
N THR A 106 -10.18 18.85 2.52
CA THR A 106 -8.86 19.45 2.25
C THR A 106 -8.75 20.06 0.84
N ALA A 107 -7.84 21.02 0.69
CA ALA A 107 -7.48 21.57 -0.61
C ALA A 107 -6.83 20.48 -1.52
N PHE A 108 -6.05 19.57 -0.91
CA PHE A 108 -5.48 18.42 -1.59
C PHE A 108 -6.57 17.56 -2.27
N TYR A 109 -7.60 17.19 -1.52
CA TYR A 109 -8.70 16.38 -2.06
C TYR A 109 -9.47 17.12 -3.16
N ARG A 110 -9.69 18.43 -3.02
CA ARG A 110 -10.32 19.22 -4.09
C ARG A 110 -9.48 19.19 -5.37
N ARG A 111 -8.15 19.44 -5.29
CA ARG A 111 -7.25 19.35 -6.46
C ARG A 111 -7.26 17.96 -7.10
N LEU A 112 -7.23 16.90 -6.28
CA LEU A 112 -7.32 15.52 -6.76
C LEU A 112 -8.60 15.30 -7.59
N ARG A 113 -9.75 15.77 -7.09
CA ARG A 113 -11.06 15.64 -7.74
C ARG A 113 -11.22 16.51 -9.00
N GLU A 114 -10.59 17.66 -9.03
CA GLU A 114 -10.54 18.54 -10.19
C GLU A 114 -9.67 17.97 -11.31
N ARG A 115 -8.49 17.46 -10.96
CA ARG A 115 -7.56 16.84 -11.91
C ARG A 115 -8.13 15.55 -12.51
N TYR A 116 -8.73 14.72 -11.69
CA TYR A 116 -9.24 13.41 -12.06
C TYR A 116 -10.76 13.37 -11.87
N ALA A 117 -11.49 13.72 -12.90
CA ALA A 117 -12.95 13.79 -12.86
C ALA A 117 -13.58 12.38 -12.78
N VAL A 118 -13.87 11.93 -11.57
CA VAL A 118 -14.42 10.60 -11.25
C VAL A 118 -15.68 10.76 -10.40
N SER A 119 -16.73 9.99 -10.69
CA SER A 119 -17.87 9.83 -9.78
C SER A 119 -17.53 8.77 -8.75
N VAL A 120 -17.85 9.03 -7.48
CA VAL A 120 -17.64 8.10 -6.36
C VAL A 120 -18.99 7.82 -5.73
N THR A 121 -19.37 6.55 -5.65
CA THR A 121 -20.61 6.09 -5.01
C THR A 121 -20.31 5.02 -3.98
N SER A 122 -21.02 5.04 -2.86
CA SER A 122 -20.91 3.98 -1.84
C SER A 122 -21.90 2.88 -2.18
N GLU A 123 -21.44 1.64 -2.15
CA GLU A 123 -22.24 0.44 -2.39
C GLU A 123 -21.95 -0.62 -1.30
N VAL A 124 -22.82 -1.63 -1.19
CA VAL A 124 -22.56 -2.83 -0.41
C VAL A 124 -22.52 -4.00 -1.38
N ILE A 125 -21.36 -4.67 -1.46
CA ILE A 125 -21.13 -5.80 -2.37
C ILE A 125 -20.69 -7.00 -1.51
N GLY A 126 -21.42 -8.11 -1.61
CA GLY A 126 -21.11 -9.30 -0.80
C GLY A 126 -21.22 -9.07 0.72
N GLY A 127 -22.05 -8.12 1.15
CA GLY A 127 -22.17 -7.74 2.56
C GLY A 127 -21.10 -6.75 3.05
N VAL A 128 -20.14 -6.39 2.22
CA VAL A 128 -19.02 -5.50 2.56
C VAL A 128 -19.26 -4.11 1.96
N LYS A 129 -18.98 -3.06 2.73
CA LYS A 129 -19.01 -1.68 2.24
C LYS A 129 -17.90 -1.48 1.20
N THR A 130 -18.23 -0.77 0.14
CA THR A 130 -17.31 -0.47 -0.96
C THR A 130 -17.53 0.95 -1.47
N GLU A 131 -16.51 1.49 -2.13
CA GLU A 131 -16.64 2.69 -2.96
C GLU A 131 -16.43 2.33 -4.43
N VAL A 132 -17.32 2.78 -5.29
CA VAL A 132 -17.26 2.55 -6.74
C VAL A 132 -16.87 3.83 -7.46
N PHE A 133 -15.77 3.77 -8.20
CA PHE A 133 -15.18 4.89 -8.91
C PHE A 133 -15.43 4.73 -10.42
N VAL A 134 -16.11 5.69 -11.02
CA VAL A 134 -16.41 5.68 -12.45
C VAL A 134 -15.94 6.98 -13.10
N PRO A 135 -15.08 6.92 -14.14
CA PRO A 135 -14.62 8.13 -14.84
C PRO A 135 -15.80 8.93 -15.38
N ARG A 136 -15.86 10.24 -15.13
CA ARG A 136 -16.95 11.11 -15.67
C ARG A 136 -16.92 11.22 -17.19
N LYS A 137 -15.74 11.03 -17.81
CA LYS A 137 -15.59 10.91 -19.27
C LYS A 137 -16.11 9.58 -19.83
N GLY A 138 -16.68 8.73 -18.98
CA GLY A 138 -17.16 7.39 -19.31
C GLY A 138 -16.05 6.34 -19.32
N ILE A 139 -16.45 5.11 -19.08
CA ILE A 139 -15.59 3.93 -19.25
C ILE A 139 -15.29 3.78 -20.74
N SER A 140 -14.04 3.50 -21.09
CA SER A 140 -13.71 3.28 -22.52
C SER A 140 -14.40 2.03 -23.04
N SER A 141 -14.72 1.99 -24.34
CA SER A 141 -15.36 0.83 -24.98
C SER A 141 -14.57 -0.46 -24.78
N ALA A 142 -13.24 -0.36 -24.70
CA ALA A 142 -12.35 -1.49 -24.41
C ALA A 142 -12.51 -2.04 -22.99
N ASN A 143 -13.02 -1.24 -22.05
CA ASN A 143 -13.04 -1.54 -20.61
C ASN A 143 -14.43 -1.76 -20.03
N VAL A 144 -15.51 -1.72 -20.83
CA VAL A 144 -16.89 -1.92 -20.34
C VAL A 144 -17.13 -3.27 -19.68
N HIS A 145 -16.31 -4.27 -20.00
CA HIS A 145 -16.35 -5.62 -19.43
C HIS A 145 -15.17 -5.92 -18.49
N ARG A 146 -14.43 -4.88 -18.06
CA ARG A 146 -13.30 -4.99 -17.14
C ARG A 146 -13.59 -4.22 -15.87
N VAL A 147 -13.02 -4.66 -14.78
CA VAL A 147 -13.11 -4.00 -13.49
C VAL A 147 -11.81 -4.17 -12.71
N LEU A 148 -11.42 -3.13 -12.00
CA LEU A 148 -10.33 -3.19 -11.03
C LEU A 148 -10.92 -3.21 -9.62
N ILE A 149 -10.33 -4.03 -8.77
CA ILE A 149 -10.61 -4.06 -7.33
C ILE A 149 -9.39 -3.45 -6.63
N ASN A 150 -9.62 -2.42 -5.85
CA ASN A 150 -8.62 -1.78 -5.02
C ASN A 150 -8.71 -2.28 -3.58
N LEU A 151 -7.55 -2.58 -3.01
CA LEU A 151 -7.33 -2.87 -1.60
C LEU A 151 -6.44 -1.76 -1.05
N HIS A 152 -7.01 -0.86 -0.27
CA HIS A 152 -6.28 0.32 0.16
C HIS A 152 -5.15 0.03 1.13
N GLY A 153 -4.13 0.89 1.15
CA GLY A 153 -3.08 0.90 2.16
C GLY A 153 -3.58 1.40 3.52
N GLY A 154 -2.69 1.41 4.52
CA GLY A 154 -2.99 1.93 5.85
C GLY A 154 -2.76 0.94 6.98
N SER A 155 -1.74 0.06 6.85
CA SER A 155 -1.29 -0.86 7.89
C SER A 155 -2.41 -1.77 8.46
N PHE A 156 -3.46 -2.04 7.67
CA PHE A 156 -4.68 -2.74 8.11
C PHE A 156 -5.43 -2.03 9.26
N TYR A 157 -5.10 -0.77 9.50
CA TYR A 157 -5.62 0.01 10.62
C TYR A 157 -6.41 1.23 10.16
N LEU A 158 -6.04 1.78 9.01
CA LEU A 158 -6.57 3.01 8.40
C LEU A 158 -6.83 2.81 6.91
N GLY A 159 -7.27 3.86 6.24
CA GLY A 159 -7.24 4.00 4.79
C GLY A 159 -8.59 3.98 4.10
N SER A 160 -9.63 3.42 4.71
CA SER A 160 -10.99 3.50 4.15
C SER A 160 -11.39 4.95 3.93
N ARG A 161 -11.87 5.26 2.73
CA ARG A 161 -12.36 6.58 2.32
C ARG A 161 -11.32 7.72 2.38
N THR A 162 -10.07 7.36 2.54
CA THR A 162 -8.90 8.24 2.46
C THR A 162 -7.93 7.70 1.42
N ASN A 163 -7.10 6.73 1.75
CA ASN A 163 -6.17 6.09 0.82
C ASN A 163 -6.89 5.38 -0.33
N SER A 164 -8.02 4.72 -0.02
CA SER A 164 -8.89 4.13 -1.04
C SER A 164 -9.20 5.11 -2.18
N GLN A 165 -9.44 6.39 -1.82
CA GLN A 165 -9.77 7.42 -2.80
C GLN A 165 -8.53 7.95 -3.53
N VAL A 166 -7.41 8.12 -2.83
CA VAL A 166 -6.14 8.54 -3.45
C VAL A 166 -5.62 7.49 -4.44
N GLU A 167 -5.77 6.21 -4.10
CA GLU A 167 -5.38 5.10 -4.96
C GLU A 167 -6.33 4.89 -6.13
N SER A 168 -7.63 5.11 -5.94
CA SER A 168 -8.65 4.72 -6.93
C SER A 168 -9.01 5.82 -7.91
N ILE A 169 -9.07 7.09 -7.47
CA ILE A 169 -9.50 8.21 -8.32
C ILE A 169 -8.59 8.40 -9.54
N PRO A 170 -7.24 8.50 -9.39
CA PRO A 170 -6.37 8.67 -10.55
C PRO A 170 -6.40 7.46 -11.48
N ILE A 171 -6.34 6.25 -10.91
CA ILE A 171 -6.32 5.01 -11.69
C ILE A 171 -7.62 4.84 -12.47
N ALA A 172 -8.79 5.08 -11.87
CA ALA A 172 -10.07 5.03 -12.59
C ALA A 172 -10.09 6.02 -13.76
N ALA A 173 -9.63 7.25 -13.55
CA ALA A 173 -9.62 8.30 -14.58
C ALA A 173 -8.66 7.97 -15.72
N VAL A 174 -7.41 7.61 -15.40
CA VAL A 174 -6.35 7.36 -16.40
C VAL A 174 -6.63 6.08 -17.20
N ALA A 175 -6.94 4.99 -16.51
CA ALA A 175 -7.29 3.73 -17.14
C ALA A 175 -8.64 3.79 -17.89
N ARG A 176 -9.49 4.79 -17.61
CA ARG A 176 -10.88 4.84 -18.07
C ARG A 176 -11.61 3.52 -17.80
N MET A 177 -11.48 3.05 -16.56
CA MET A 177 -11.99 1.76 -16.09
C MET A 177 -12.74 1.95 -14.77
N ARG A 178 -13.73 1.09 -14.50
CA ARG A 178 -14.37 1.05 -13.18
C ARG A 178 -13.39 0.52 -12.15
N VAL A 179 -13.30 1.19 -11.00
CA VAL A 179 -12.57 0.69 -9.82
C VAL A 179 -13.55 0.51 -8.68
N ILE A 180 -13.43 -0.57 -7.94
CA ILE A 180 -14.18 -0.87 -6.73
C ILE A 180 -13.18 -0.99 -5.60
N SER A 181 -13.19 -0.07 -4.65
CA SER A 181 -12.37 -0.15 -3.45
C SER A 181 -13.16 -0.77 -2.31
N ILE A 182 -12.54 -1.70 -1.60
CA ILE A 182 -13.18 -2.46 -0.52
C ILE A 182 -12.85 -1.81 0.81
N ASP A 183 -13.87 -1.41 1.57
CA ASP A 183 -13.75 -0.99 2.98
C ASP A 183 -13.65 -2.27 3.85
N TYR A 184 -12.56 -3.02 3.74
CA TYR A 184 -12.36 -4.27 4.45
C TYR A 184 -12.21 -4.05 5.96
N ARG A 185 -12.53 -5.07 6.77
CA ARG A 185 -12.42 -5.03 8.23
C ARG A 185 -10.99 -4.77 8.69
N LEU A 186 -10.86 -3.82 9.61
CA LEU A 186 -9.59 -3.27 10.08
C LEU A 186 -9.26 -3.73 11.50
N ALA A 187 -7.96 -3.69 11.81
CA ALA A 187 -7.44 -3.89 13.16
C ALA A 187 -7.62 -2.61 14.00
N PRO A 188 -7.63 -2.72 15.32
CA PRO A 188 -7.51 -3.94 16.14
C PRO A 188 -8.84 -4.68 16.34
N GLU A 189 -9.96 -4.14 15.83
CA GLU A 189 -11.29 -4.73 16.00
C GLU A 189 -11.37 -6.10 15.32
N HIS A 190 -10.65 -6.26 14.22
CA HIS A 190 -10.57 -7.49 13.46
C HIS A 190 -9.12 -7.82 13.13
N THR A 191 -8.77 -9.10 13.27
CA THR A 191 -7.45 -9.62 12.92
C THR A 191 -7.53 -10.51 11.68
N PHE A 192 -6.41 -10.94 11.15
CA PHE A 192 -6.36 -11.92 10.08
C PHE A 192 -7.23 -13.16 10.45
N PRO A 193 -8.04 -13.69 9.53
CA PRO A 193 -8.11 -13.38 8.09
C PRO A 193 -9.25 -12.43 7.68
N ALA A 194 -9.81 -11.63 8.57
CA ALA A 194 -11.04 -10.88 8.35
C ALA A 194 -11.05 -10.06 7.06
N ALA A 195 -9.98 -9.31 6.76
CA ALA A 195 -9.89 -8.52 5.53
C ALA A 195 -9.87 -9.40 4.28
N THR A 196 -9.17 -10.55 4.33
CA THR A 196 -9.10 -11.49 3.22
C THR A 196 -10.46 -12.15 2.93
N GLU A 197 -11.24 -12.43 3.98
CA GLU A 197 -12.62 -12.93 3.84
C GLU A 197 -13.53 -11.90 3.18
N ASP A 198 -13.40 -10.62 3.56
CA ASP A 198 -14.17 -9.52 2.95
C ASP A 198 -13.83 -9.37 1.47
N VAL A 199 -12.54 -9.44 1.11
CA VAL A 199 -12.11 -9.43 -0.29
C VAL A 199 -12.72 -10.60 -1.06
N ALA A 200 -12.70 -11.80 -0.50
CA ALA A 200 -13.28 -12.98 -1.13
C ALA A 200 -14.80 -12.87 -1.29
N ALA A 201 -15.51 -12.28 -0.33
CA ALA A 201 -16.94 -12.05 -0.40
C ALA A 201 -17.29 -11.09 -1.56
N VAL A 202 -16.60 -9.95 -1.65
CA VAL A 202 -16.77 -9.00 -2.76
C VAL A 202 -16.40 -9.64 -4.10
N TYR A 203 -15.28 -10.36 -4.15
CA TYR A 203 -14.79 -11.00 -5.37
C TYR A 203 -15.81 -12.02 -5.93
N ARG A 204 -16.44 -12.84 -5.09
CA ARG A 204 -17.51 -13.77 -5.51
C ARG A 204 -18.68 -13.04 -6.18
N GLU A 205 -19.09 -11.89 -5.67
CA GLU A 205 -20.16 -11.08 -6.27
C GLU A 205 -19.73 -10.46 -7.60
N ILE A 206 -18.47 -10.01 -7.68
CA ILE A 206 -17.92 -9.46 -8.93
C ILE A 206 -17.86 -10.53 -10.02
N LEU A 207 -17.51 -11.78 -9.69
CA LEU A 207 -17.46 -12.90 -10.62
C LEU A 207 -18.81 -13.24 -11.26
N LYS A 208 -19.94 -12.86 -10.64
CA LYS A 208 -21.27 -13.02 -11.25
C LYS A 208 -21.49 -12.11 -12.46
N ARG A 209 -20.72 -11.00 -12.56
CA ARG A 209 -20.86 -9.97 -13.60
C ARG A 209 -19.65 -9.92 -14.54
N TYR A 210 -18.47 -10.25 -14.06
CA TYR A 210 -17.21 -10.17 -14.78
C TYR A 210 -16.49 -11.52 -14.75
N PRO A 211 -16.08 -12.08 -15.90
CA PRO A 211 -15.23 -13.27 -15.88
C PRO A 211 -13.89 -12.92 -15.18
N ALA A 212 -13.35 -13.86 -14.42
CA ALA A 212 -12.14 -13.64 -13.60
C ALA A 212 -10.97 -13.01 -14.38
N ARG A 213 -10.76 -13.46 -15.63
CA ARG A 213 -9.74 -12.90 -16.53
C ARG A 213 -9.92 -11.43 -16.90
N SER A 214 -11.08 -10.85 -16.61
CA SER A 214 -11.41 -9.43 -16.84
C SER A 214 -11.41 -8.60 -15.56
N VAL A 215 -11.03 -9.22 -14.42
CA VAL A 215 -10.90 -8.58 -13.12
C VAL A 215 -9.42 -8.38 -12.82
N GLY A 216 -9.02 -7.18 -12.48
CA GLY A 216 -7.73 -6.86 -11.90
C GLY A 216 -7.86 -6.60 -10.39
N LEU A 217 -6.86 -7.02 -9.62
CA LEU A 217 -6.78 -6.77 -8.18
C LEU A 217 -5.51 -5.97 -7.90
N TYR A 218 -5.56 -4.90 -7.12
CA TYR A 218 -4.36 -4.16 -6.75
C TYR A 218 -4.48 -3.49 -5.38
N GLY A 219 -3.35 -3.19 -4.79
CA GLY A 219 -3.29 -2.40 -3.57
C GLY A 219 -1.89 -1.93 -3.25
N CYS A 220 -1.79 -0.94 -2.35
CA CYS A 220 -0.55 -0.36 -1.89
C CYS A 220 -0.28 -0.74 -0.43
N SER A 221 0.98 -0.96 -0.05
CA SER A 221 1.38 -1.20 1.35
C SER A 221 0.61 -2.40 1.94
N ALA A 222 -0.15 -2.21 3.02
CA ALA A 222 -1.04 -3.24 3.55
C ALA A 222 -2.01 -3.79 2.49
N GLY A 223 -2.48 -2.94 1.56
CA GLY A 223 -3.30 -3.37 0.42
C GLY A 223 -2.55 -4.26 -0.56
N GLY A 224 -1.25 -4.02 -0.77
CA GLY A 224 -0.38 -4.88 -1.56
C GLY A 224 -0.20 -6.26 -0.90
N ALA A 225 0.05 -6.28 0.42
CA ALA A 225 0.07 -7.51 1.20
C ALA A 225 -1.26 -8.27 1.10
N LEU A 226 -2.38 -7.56 1.29
CA LEU A 226 -3.72 -8.13 1.21
C LEU A 226 -4.03 -8.66 -0.21
N ALA A 227 -3.53 -8.01 -1.26
CA ALA A 227 -3.68 -8.51 -2.62
C ALA A 227 -2.96 -9.86 -2.81
N ALA A 228 -1.72 -9.99 -2.34
CA ALA A 228 -0.99 -11.25 -2.39
C ALA A 228 -1.68 -12.36 -1.55
N GLN A 229 -2.10 -12.03 -0.34
CA GLN A 229 -2.87 -12.93 0.55
C GLN A 229 -4.18 -13.37 -0.10
N SER A 230 -4.87 -12.44 -0.79
CA SER A 230 -6.11 -12.76 -1.49
C SER A 230 -5.91 -13.75 -2.63
N ILE A 231 -4.79 -13.69 -3.36
CA ILE A 231 -4.47 -14.70 -4.38
C ILE A 231 -4.32 -16.09 -3.75
N ALA A 232 -3.56 -16.21 -2.66
CA ALA A 232 -3.41 -17.48 -1.93
C ALA A 232 -4.76 -17.97 -1.38
N TRP A 233 -5.56 -17.06 -0.84
CA TRP A 233 -6.90 -17.35 -0.34
C TRP A 233 -7.83 -17.86 -1.43
N PHE A 234 -7.83 -17.23 -2.61
CA PHE A 234 -8.64 -17.67 -3.75
C PHE A 234 -8.23 -19.07 -4.21
N MET A 235 -6.94 -19.41 -4.18
CA MET A 235 -6.46 -20.77 -4.47
C MET A 235 -7.01 -21.78 -3.45
N ARG A 236 -6.96 -21.46 -2.15
CA ARG A 236 -7.53 -22.30 -1.09
C ARG A 236 -9.03 -22.53 -1.28
N GLU A 237 -9.77 -21.47 -1.57
CA GLU A 237 -11.23 -21.50 -1.78
C GLU A 237 -11.62 -22.02 -3.18
N ARG A 238 -10.65 -22.39 -4.02
CA ARG A 238 -10.86 -22.83 -5.42
C ARG A 238 -11.63 -21.81 -6.26
N LEU A 239 -11.47 -20.52 -5.96
CA LEU A 239 -12.00 -19.45 -6.79
C LEU A 239 -11.10 -19.25 -8.02
N PRO A 240 -11.67 -18.92 -9.19
CA PRO A 240 -10.84 -18.57 -10.35
C PRO A 240 -10.03 -17.32 -10.05
N LEU A 241 -8.74 -17.32 -10.41
CA LEU A 241 -7.84 -16.20 -10.15
C LEU A 241 -8.14 -15.01 -11.07
N PRO A 242 -7.90 -13.77 -10.62
CA PRO A 242 -8.05 -12.57 -11.45
C PRO A 242 -7.09 -12.59 -12.65
N GLY A 243 -7.40 -11.81 -13.67
CA GLY A 243 -6.58 -11.72 -14.88
C GLY A 243 -5.21 -11.09 -14.67
N ALA A 244 -5.05 -10.27 -13.63
CA ALA A 244 -3.79 -9.63 -13.26
C ALA A 244 -3.85 -9.11 -11.81
N VAL A 245 -2.69 -8.95 -11.17
CA VAL A 245 -2.56 -8.37 -9.82
C VAL A 245 -1.51 -7.27 -9.78
N GLY A 246 -1.74 -6.24 -8.97
CA GLY A 246 -0.79 -5.18 -8.65
C GLY A 246 -0.39 -5.22 -7.18
N LEU A 247 0.90 -5.36 -6.90
CA LEU A 247 1.48 -5.31 -5.57
C LEU A 247 2.33 -4.04 -5.47
N PHE A 248 1.76 -2.99 -4.87
CA PHE A 248 2.42 -1.69 -4.84
C PHE A 248 3.00 -1.43 -3.46
N CYS A 249 4.27 -1.04 -3.41
CA CYS A 249 5.00 -0.75 -2.18
C CYS A 249 5.02 -1.89 -1.16
N TYR A 250 4.78 -3.12 -1.61
CA TYR A 250 4.84 -4.35 -0.83
C TYR A 250 5.01 -5.56 -1.75
N GLY A 251 5.71 -6.58 -1.30
CA GLY A 251 5.83 -7.86 -2.00
C GLY A 251 4.85 -8.91 -1.50
N ALA A 252 5.00 -10.16 -1.95
CA ALA A 252 4.14 -11.27 -1.55
C ALA A 252 4.71 -12.08 -0.37
N GLY A 253 6.00 -11.96 -0.09
CA GLY A 253 6.68 -12.69 0.98
C GLY A 253 6.72 -11.92 2.28
N ARG A 254 7.15 -12.63 3.31
CA ARG A 254 7.54 -11.97 4.54
C ARG A 254 8.61 -10.96 4.20
N ALA A 255 8.39 -9.75 4.63
CA ALA A 255 9.51 -8.84 4.78
C ALA A 255 10.36 -9.21 6.02
N GLN A 256 10.33 -10.48 6.47
CA GLN A 256 10.99 -11.01 7.66
C GLN A 256 11.84 -12.23 7.32
N ASP A 257 12.97 -12.39 7.99
CA ASP A 257 13.88 -13.54 7.85
C ASP A 257 13.48 -14.77 8.68
N GLY A 258 12.33 -14.77 9.34
CA GLY A 258 11.85 -15.87 10.17
C GLY A 258 12.58 -16.06 11.50
N SER A 259 13.65 -15.33 11.79
CA SER A 259 14.50 -15.49 12.98
C SER A 259 14.13 -14.54 14.13
N SER A 260 13.23 -13.58 13.92
CA SER A 260 12.80 -12.64 14.95
C SER A 260 11.30 -12.35 14.87
N GLU A 261 10.70 -12.11 16.04
CA GLU A 261 9.31 -11.66 16.16
C GLU A 261 9.08 -10.24 15.61
N LYS A 262 10.12 -9.56 15.12
CA LYS A 262 10.08 -8.18 14.64
C LYS A 262 9.82 -8.12 13.14
N TRP A 263 8.93 -7.27 12.75
CA TRP A 263 8.50 -6.95 11.38
C TRP A 263 9.21 -5.70 10.87
N PRO A 264 9.40 -5.49 9.56
CA PRO A 264 10.07 -6.27 8.54
C PRO A 264 11.59 -6.06 8.59
N ARG A 265 12.37 -7.12 8.51
CA ARG A 265 13.82 -6.98 8.26
C ARG A 265 14.06 -6.96 6.76
N SER A 266 13.90 -5.82 6.15
CA SER A 266 14.43 -5.60 4.82
C SER A 266 15.58 -4.59 4.90
N ASP A 267 16.61 -4.74 4.10
CA ASP A 267 17.73 -3.81 4.06
C ASP A 267 17.26 -2.39 3.75
N SER A 268 16.22 -2.25 2.93
CA SER A 268 15.59 -0.97 2.67
C SER A 268 14.93 -0.36 3.91
N ALA A 269 14.33 -1.17 4.80
CA ALA A 269 13.77 -0.66 6.06
C ALA A 269 14.85 -0.16 7.01
N TYR A 270 15.99 -0.86 7.10
CA TYR A 270 17.14 -0.38 7.86
C TYR A 270 17.63 0.97 7.34
N PHE A 271 17.81 1.07 6.02
CA PHE A 271 18.29 2.28 5.41
C PHE A 271 17.34 3.47 5.63
N VAL A 272 16.06 3.31 5.37
CA VAL A 272 15.05 4.37 5.58
C VAL A 272 14.86 4.67 7.05
N GLY A 273 14.82 3.67 7.91
CA GLY A 273 14.69 3.85 9.35
C GLY A 273 15.88 4.60 9.97
N ALA A 274 17.10 4.35 9.48
CA ALA A 274 18.28 5.10 9.87
C ALA A 274 18.20 6.57 9.44
N LEU A 275 17.61 6.85 8.25
CA LEU A 275 17.45 8.21 7.75
C LEU A 275 16.37 9.01 8.49
N THR A 276 15.34 8.35 8.98
CA THR A 276 14.15 9.00 9.55
C THR A 276 14.09 8.94 11.08
N GLY A 277 15.01 8.21 11.73
CA GLY A 277 14.96 7.95 13.18
C GLY A 277 13.78 7.09 13.63
N THR A 278 13.10 6.40 12.72
CA THR A 278 11.84 5.65 12.97
C THR A 278 12.02 4.15 12.88
N TYR A 279 13.25 3.67 12.88
CA TYR A 279 13.61 2.25 12.72
C TYR A 279 12.80 1.33 13.63
N ASP A 280 12.76 1.61 14.95
CA ASP A 280 12.03 0.79 15.89
C ASP A 280 10.53 0.76 15.64
N GLN A 281 9.97 1.84 15.11
CA GLN A 281 8.54 1.93 14.78
C GLN A 281 8.21 1.09 13.55
N LEU A 282 9.07 1.11 12.54
CA LEU A 282 8.90 0.31 11.31
C LEU A 282 8.98 -1.20 11.58
N LEU A 283 9.60 -1.60 12.69
CA LEU A 283 9.78 -3.02 13.06
C LEU A 283 8.70 -3.56 14.01
N GLN A 284 7.69 -2.77 14.39
CA GLN A 284 6.64 -3.25 15.29
C GLN A 284 5.66 -4.18 14.57
N PRO A 285 5.24 -5.28 15.19
CA PRO A 285 4.21 -6.16 14.65
C PRO A 285 2.90 -5.42 14.44
N LEU A 286 2.27 -5.61 13.27
CA LEU A 286 0.96 -5.01 13.00
C LEU A 286 -0.13 -5.69 13.86
N PRO A 287 -1.03 -4.92 14.48
CA PRO A 287 -2.13 -5.46 15.29
C PRO A 287 -3.01 -6.47 14.52
N TYR A 288 -3.09 -6.35 13.20
CA TYR A 288 -3.85 -7.25 12.33
C TYR A 288 -3.36 -8.70 12.39
N TYR A 289 -2.07 -8.91 12.64
CA TYR A 289 -1.48 -10.25 12.70
C TYR A 289 -1.29 -10.75 14.14
N ARG A 290 -1.94 -10.15 15.13
CA ARG A 290 -1.82 -10.59 16.52
C ARG A 290 -2.28 -12.04 16.69
N GLY A 291 -1.38 -12.89 17.20
CA GLY A 291 -1.65 -14.32 17.42
C GLY A 291 -1.68 -15.19 16.15
N VAL A 292 -1.19 -14.66 15.03
CA VAL A 292 -1.14 -15.36 13.74
C VAL A 292 0.28 -15.87 13.49
N ASP A 293 0.42 -17.10 12.99
CA ASP A 293 1.71 -17.58 12.48
C ASP A 293 2.02 -16.86 11.16
N LEU A 294 3.05 -16.02 11.19
CA LEU A 294 3.46 -15.25 10.02
C LEU A 294 4.06 -16.11 8.89
N ARG A 295 4.36 -17.39 9.19
CA ARG A 295 4.79 -18.36 8.19
C ARG A 295 3.64 -19.08 7.50
N ASP A 296 2.39 -18.85 7.93
CA ASP A 296 1.24 -19.40 7.21
C ASP A 296 1.25 -18.94 5.76
N SER A 297 1.07 -19.85 4.85
CA SER A 297 1.05 -19.62 3.40
C SER A 297 -0.04 -18.63 2.94
N LEU A 298 -1.07 -18.45 3.73
CA LEU A 298 -2.13 -17.47 3.50
C LEU A 298 -1.75 -16.07 3.99
N VAL A 299 -0.76 -15.98 4.88
CA VAL A 299 -0.22 -14.71 5.40
C VAL A 299 0.96 -14.24 4.57
N SER A 300 1.87 -15.17 4.26
CA SER A 300 3.12 -14.92 3.55
C SER A 300 3.26 -15.84 2.33
N PRO A 301 2.42 -15.69 1.31
CA PRO A 301 2.43 -16.59 0.13
C PRO A 301 3.79 -16.59 -0.59
N GLY A 302 4.55 -15.51 -0.51
CA GLY A 302 5.89 -15.42 -1.12
C GLY A 302 6.94 -16.37 -0.54
N ASP A 303 6.66 -17.00 0.60
CA ASP A 303 7.56 -18.03 1.16
C ASP A 303 7.37 -19.40 0.49
N TYR A 304 6.40 -19.53 -0.43
CA TYR A 304 5.94 -20.79 -1.02
C TYR A 304 5.97 -20.73 -2.55
N ASP A 305 7.02 -21.29 -3.15
CA ASP A 305 7.19 -21.28 -4.61
C ASP A 305 6.00 -21.91 -5.36
N GLU A 306 5.38 -22.93 -4.81
CA GLU A 306 4.20 -23.61 -5.40
C GLU A 306 2.96 -22.71 -5.45
N ILE A 307 2.84 -21.73 -4.56
CA ILE A 307 1.80 -20.70 -4.59
C ILE A 307 2.19 -19.64 -5.60
N MET A 308 3.42 -19.13 -5.49
CA MET A 308 3.92 -18.04 -6.33
C MET A 308 3.96 -18.40 -7.81
N ALA A 309 4.28 -19.65 -8.16
CA ALA A 309 4.27 -20.15 -9.55
C ALA A 309 2.88 -20.10 -10.21
N ARG A 310 1.82 -19.94 -9.42
CA ARG A 310 0.44 -19.86 -9.89
C ARG A 310 -0.13 -18.45 -9.87
N PHE A 311 0.67 -17.45 -9.51
CA PHE A 311 0.23 -16.06 -9.51
C PHE A 311 -0.19 -15.61 -10.92
N PRO A 312 -1.21 -14.77 -11.05
CA PRO A 312 -1.51 -14.13 -12.33
C PRO A 312 -0.39 -13.15 -12.71
N PRO A 313 -0.37 -12.63 -13.94
CA PRO A 313 0.51 -11.53 -14.32
C PRO A 313 0.55 -10.45 -13.25
N THR A 314 1.73 -10.09 -12.77
CA THR A 314 1.92 -9.25 -11.58
C THR A 314 2.67 -7.96 -11.93
N LEU A 315 2.12 -6.82 -11.51
CA LEU A 315 2.79 -5.52 -11.54
C LEU A 315 3.30 -5.18 -10.15
N LEU A 316 4.58 -4.84 -10.05
CA LEU A 316 5.20 -4.34 -8.83
C LEU A 316 5.66 -2.90 -9.01
N ILE A 317 5.32 -2.04 -8.06
CA ILE A 317 5.68 -0.61 -8.04
C ILE A 317 6.31 -0.27 -6.70
N SER A 318 7.44 0.48 -6.71
CA SER A 318 8.07 1.01 -5.50
C SER A 318 8.92 2.25 -5.83
N GLY A 319 9.56 2.82 -4.85
CA GLY A 319 10.56 3.88 -4.98
C GLY A 319 11.88 3.46 -4.35
N THR A 320 12.99 4.07 -4.77
CA THR A 320 14.31 3.74 -4.20
C THR A 320 14.45 4.12 -2.73
N ARG A 321 13.55 4.96 -2.20
CA ARG A 321 13.48 5.35 -0.78
C ARG A 321 12.28 4.75 -0.07
N ASP A 322 11.69 3.68 -0.63
CA ASP A 322 10.62 2.92 0.02
C ASP A 322 11.22 1.90 1.00
N TYR A 323 10.82 1.96 2.26
CA TYR A 323 11.29 1.05 3.31
C TYR A 323 10.89 -0.42 3.09
N LEU A 324 9.98 -0.69 2.15
CA LEU A 324 9.55 -2.03 1.77
C LEU A 324 10.09 -2.47 0.39
N LEU A 325 11.00 -1.68 -0.23
CA LEU A 325 11.56 -1.98 -1.54
C LEU A 325 12.15 -3.39 -1.62
N SER A 326 12.87 -3.85 -0.59
CA SER A 326 13.48 -5.18 -0.60
C SER A 326 12.46 -6.30 -0.82
N SER A 327 11.27 -6.21 -0.19
CA SER A 327 10.20 -7.20 -0.38
C SER A 327 9.64 -7.16 -1.81
N VAL A 328 9.59 -5.99 -2.43
CA VAL A 328 9.13 -5.81 -3.82
C VAL A 328 10.11 -6.45 -4.80
N VAL A 329 11.41 -6.16 -4.64
CA VAL A 329 12.48 -6.69 -5.51
C VAL A 329 12.60 -8.21 -5.39
N THR A 330 12.57 -8.75 -4.18
CA THR A 330 12.64 -10.21 -3.95
C THR A 330 11.44 -10.94 -4.51
N THR A 331 10.23 -10.38 -4.38
CA THR A 331 9.02 -10.94 -4.98
C THR A 331 9.10 -10.94 -6.50
N HIS A 332 9.57 -9.85 -7.13
CA HIS A 332 9.75 -9.81 -8.57
C HIS A 332 10.75 -10.87 -9.06
N ALA A 333 11.91 -10.97 -8.41
CA ALA A 333 12.92 -11.96 -8.76
C ALA A 333 12.39 -13.40 -8.64
N GLN A 334 11.59 -13.69 -7.59
CA GLN A 334 10.96 -14.98 -7.39
C GLN A 334 9.94 -15.29 -8.49
N LEU A 335 9.01 -14.38 -8.79
CA LEU A 335 8.01 -14.55 -9.84
C LEU A 335 8.66 -14.82 -11.19
N THR A 336 9.69 -14.03 -11.53
CA THR A 336 10.45 -14.18 -12.78
C THR A 336 11.16 -15.56 -12.84
N ARG A 337 11.81 -15.99 -11.75
CA ARG A 337 12.44 -17.31 -11.65
C ARG A 337 11.42 -18.44 -11.83
N LEU A 338 10.20 -18.26 -11.38
CA LEU A 338 9.12 -19.23 -11.50
C LEU A 338 8.35 -19.16 -12.83
N GLY A 339 8.79 -18.30 -13.76
CA GLY A 339 8.18 -18.16 -15.09
C GLY A 339 6.85 -17.41 -15.11
N VAL A 340 6.52 -16.69 -14.04
CA VAL A 340 5.34 -15.84 -13.98
C VAL A 340 5.66 -14.50 -14.64
N ALA A 341 4.74 -14.00 -15.47
CA ALA A 341 4.88 -12.66 -16.05
C ALA A 341 4.83 -11.61 -14.94
N ALA A 342 5.94 -10.89 -14.76
CA ALA A 342 6.05 -9.86 -13.72
C ALA A 342 6.77 -8.63 -14.26
N ASP A 343 6.13 -7.45 -14.10
CA ASP A 343 6.72 -6.16 -14.41
C ASP A 343 7.12 -5.46 -13.10
N LEU A 344 8.33 -4.91 -13.04
CA LEU A 344 8.82 -4.12 -11.90
C LEU A 344 9.14 -2.70 -12.35
N HIS A 345 8.58 -1.71 -11.66
CA HIS A 345 8.91 -0.31 -11.84
C HIS A 345 9.32 0.32 -10.50
N VAL A 346 10.51 0.90 -10.46
CA VAL A 346 11.07 1.58 -9.28
C VAL A 346 11.46 3.00 -9.69
N TRP A 347 10.87 4.00 -9.01
CA TRP A 347 11.17 5.40 -9.28
C TRP A 347 12.27 5.91 -8.35
N GLU A 348 13.28 6.51 -8.97
CA GLU A 348 14.42 7.05 -8.22
C GLU A 348 14.02 8.23 -7.34
N GLY A 349 14.50 8.22 -6.09
CA GLY A 349 14.23 9.26 -5.10
C GLY A 349 12.83 9.22 -4.48
N MET A 350 11.94 8.36 -4.98
CA MET A 350 10.58 8.25 -4.48
C MET A 350 10.50 7.37 -3.22
N GLN A 351 9.67 7.82 -2.28
CA GLN A 351 9.41 7.14 -1.01
C GLN A 351 8.20 6.21 -1.09
N HIS A 352 7.90 5.54 0.02
CA HIS A 352 6.74 4.67 0.17
C HIS A 352 5.45 5.38 -0.24
N ALA A 353 4.65 4.72 -1.09
CA ALA A 353 3.37 5.23 -1.57
C ALA A 353 3.44 6.62 -2.26
N PHE A 354 4.55 6.95 -2.92
CA PHE A 354 4.77 8.25 -3.55
C PHE A 354 3.63 8.66 -4.50
N PHE A 355 2.98 7.72 -5.16
CA PHE A 355 1.85 7.98 -6.04
C PHE A 355 0.56 8.39 -5.32
N TYR A 356 0.59 8.57 -4.00
CA TYR A 356 -0.47 9.26 -3.26
C TYR A 356 -0.43 10.79 -3.50
N TYR A 357 0.65 11.30 -4.09
CA TYR A 357 0.82 12.71 -4.43
C TYR A 357 0.57 12.95 -5.93
N PRO A 358 -0.69 13.23 -6.35
CA PRO A 358 -1.09 13.26 -7.76
C PRO A 358 -0.45 14.42 -8.54
N ASP A 359 0.15 15.37 -7.83
CA ASP A 359 0.83 16.52 -8.41
C ASP A 359 2.27 16.19 -8.81
N LEU A 360 2.86 15.09 -8.33
CA LEU A 360 4.17 14.63 -8.78
C LEU A 360 4.10 14.08 -10.21
N ARG A 361 5.14 14.34 -10.99
CA ARG A 361 5.31 13.78 -12.34
C ARG A 361 5.40 12.25 -12.25
N GLU A 362 6.22 11.73 -11.35
CA GLU A 362 6.48 10.30 -11.13
C GLU A 362 5.19 9.56 -10.75
N SER A 363 4.29 10.21 -10.00
CA SER A 363 2.96 9.65 -9.69
C SER A 363 2.10 9.49 -10.93
N ARG A 364 2.10 10.50 -11.82
CA ARG A 364 1.36 10.44 -13.08
C ARG A 364 1.90 9.34 -14.00
N GLU A 365 3.22 9.20 -14.08
CA GLU A 365 3.88 8.10 -14.80
C GLU A 365 3.48 6.74 -14.22
N ALA A 366 3.41 6.61 -12.89
CA ALA A 366 2.97 5.39 -12.23
C ALA A 366 1.51 5.04 -12.58
N TYR A 367 0.61 6.02 -12.62
CA TYR A 367 -0.78 5.76 -13.04
C TYR A 367 -0.87 5.29 -14.50
N ASP A 368 -0.06 5.84 -15.39
CA ASP A 368 0.01 5.42 -16.79
C ASP A 368 0.53 3.97 -16.91
N VAL A 369 1.55 3.61 -16.13
CA VAL A 369 2.08 2.24 -16.03
C VAL A 369 0.99 1.28 -15.54
N VAL A 370 0.26 1.62 -14.48
CA VAL A 370 -0.83 0.80 -13.95
C VAL A 370 -1.94 0.61 -15.00
N ALA A 371 -2.35 1.70 -15.66
CA ALA A 371 -3.38 1.66 -16.70
C ALA A 371 -2.95 0.79 -17.90
N ALA A 372 -1.72 0.94 -18.36
CA ALA A 372 -1.15 0.16 -19.46
C ALA A 372 -1.05 -1.33 -19.11
N PHE A 373 -0.57 -1.66 -17.91
CA PHE A 373 -0.44 -3.03 -17.44
C PHE A 373 -1.78 -3.75 -17.41
N PHE A 374 -2.78 -3.21 -16.73
CA PHE A 374 -4.10 -3.83 -16.66
C PHE A 374 -4.79 -3.85 -18.02
N SER A 375 -4.59 -2.85 -18.87
CA SER A 375 -5.12 -2.87 -20.24
C SER A 375 -4.53 -3.98 -21.09
N ARG A 376 -3.26 -4.34 -20.88
CA ARG A 376 -2.55 -5.42 -21.57
C ARG A 376 -2.99 -6.81 -21.11
N HIS A 377 -3.12 -7.00 -19.80
CA HIS A 377 -3.33 -8.31 -19.20
C HIS A 377 -4.80 -8.70 -18.97
N LEU A 378 -5.71 -7.73 -18.83
CA LEU A 378 -7.12 -8.04 -18.67
C LEU A 378 -7.78 -8.32 -20.03
N GLN A 379 -8.46 -9.47 -20.13
CA GLN A 379 -9.12 -9.87 -21.37
C GLN A 379 -10.33 -9.00 -21.67
N ARG A 380 -10.51 -8.71 -22.94
CA ARG A 380 -11.78 -8.19 -23.50
C ARG A 380 -12.78 -9.33 -23.61
N LYS A 381 -14.08 -9.04 -23.55
CA LYS A 381 -15.08 -10.06 -23.89
C LYS A 381 -14.75 -10.59 -25.30
N ALA A 382 -14.58 -11.90 -25.46
CA ALA A 382 -14.47 -12.47 -26.78
C ALA A 382 -15.73 -12.08 -27.56
N ASN A 383 -15.57 -11.45 -28.74
CA ASN A 383 -16.69 -11.34 -29.69
C ASN A 383 -17.14 -12.80 -29.96
N PRO A 384 -18.41 -13.15 -29.77
CA PRO A 384 -18.91 -14.41 -30.28
C PRO A 384 -18.66 -14.39 -31.79
N ARG A 385 -17.85 -15.34 -32.26
CA ARG A 385 -17.71 -15.60 -33.70
C ARG A 385 -19.00 -16.17 -34.22
#